data_963da209e10d4d5eaaeac3c23212022c
#
_entry.id   963da209e10d4d5eaaeac3c23212022c
#
_cell.length_a   1.000
_cell.length_b   1.000
_cell.length_c   1.000
_cell.angle_alpha   90.00
_cell.angle_beta   90.00
_cell.angle_gamma   90.00
#
_symmetry.space_group_name_H-M   'P 1'
#
loop_
_entity.id
_entity.type
_entity.pdbx_description
1 polymer ?
#
loop_
_entity_poly.entity_id
_entity_poly.type
_entity_poly.pdbx_seq_one_letter_code
_entity_poly.pdbx_strand_id
1 'polypeptide(L)'
;MTVVITGSRIAAIGRDGKLKLPEQAQQVDATGKFLIPGLWDMHVHLDDKEVFFPLFLANGVTGVRDMGVSKEAFESLKQLRRQIAKGQLLGPRFVTPGPMLDGPRSFPPVEKIFLTTENEAREAVRWLKQNGSDFIKVHSFPSREVYFAIADEAKKQGLTLVGHLP
;
A
#
# COMPACT_ATOMS: atom_id res chain seq x y z
N MET A 1 19.00 25.85 -6.39
CA MET A 1 18.79 25.56 -4.95
C MET A 1 19.38 24.22 -4.61
N THR A 2 19.98 24.07 -3.44
CA THR A 2 20.49 22.78 -2.95
C THR A 2 19.48 22.18 -1.97
N VAL A 3 19.17 20.89 -2.12
CA VAL A 3 18.35 20.10 -1.20
C VAL A 3 19.22 18.98 -0.63
N VAL A 4 19.29 18.88 0.69
CA VAL A 4 20.00 17.79 1.39
C VAL A 4 18.98 16.78 1.87
N ILE A 5 19.19 15.52 1.50
CA ILE A 5 18.33 14.41 1.89
C ILE A 5 19.13 13.46 2.77
N THR A 6 18.55 13.07 3.90
CA THR A 6 19.12 12.06 4.79
C THR A 6 18.10 10.96 5.01
N GLY A 7 18.41 9.76 4.55
CA GLY A 7 17.44 8.66 4.51
C GLY A 7 16.24 9.04 3.65
N SER A 8 15.04 9.03 4.23
CA SER A 8 13.78 9.37 3.54
C SER A 8 13.27 10.80 3.81
N ARG A 9 14.12 11.68 4.39
CA ARG A 9 13.70 13.02 4.82
C ARG A 9 14.56 14.12 4.20
N ILE A 10 13.93 15.24 3.88
CA ILE A 10 14.63 16.49 3.57
C ILE A 10 15.23 17.03 4.87
N ALA A 11 16.56 17.06 4.96
CA ALA A 11 17.30 17.56 6.12
C ALA A 11 17.54 19.07 6.05
N ALA A 12 17.76 19.61 4.85
CA ALA A 12 17.95 21.04 4.64
C ALA A 12 17.60 21.45 3.21
N ILE A 13 17.19 22.72 3.06
CA ILE A 13 16.98 23.37 1.76
C ILE A 13 17.62 24.76 1.84
N GLY A 14 18.39 25.14 0.83
CA GLY A 14 19.01 26.46 0.80
C GLY A 14 19.47 26.90 -0.59
N ARG A 15 20.01 28.11 -0.66
CA ARG A 15 20.63 28.60 -1.90
C ARG A 15 21.88 27.80 -2.22
N ASP A 16 22.14 27.63 -3.49
CA ASP A 16 23.31 26.91 -3.96
C ASP A 16 24.60 27.51 -3.38
N GLY A 17 25.54 26.64 -2.96
CA GLY A 17 26.78 27.03 -2.32
C GLY A 17 26.67 27.65 -0.91
N LYS A 18 25.45 27.72 -0.31
CA LYS A 18 25.21 28.29 1.03
C LYS A 18 24.95 27.26 2.12
N LEU A 19 24.78 25.99 1.77
CA LEU A 19 24.63 24.92 2.74
C LEU A 19 25.95 24.22 3.00
N LYS A 20 26.22 23.94 4.27
CA LYS A 20 27.29 23.03 4.66
C LYS A 20 26.83 21.60 4.34
N LEU A 21 27.46 20.96 3.38
CA LEU A 21 27.14 19.59 3.00
C LEU A 21 27.95 18.61 3.85
N PRO A 22 27.37 17.42 4.20
CA PRO A 22 28.16 16.35 4.80
C PRO A 22 29.30 15.93 3.86
N GLU A 23 30.46 15.62 4.41
CA GLU A 23 31.67 15.26 3.60
C GLU A 23 31.41 14.02 2.71
N GLN A 24 30.60 13.10 3.14
CA GLN A 24 30.27 11.87 2.40
C GLN A 24 28.98 11.98 1.58
N ALA A 25 28.42 13.17 1.41
CA ALA A 25 27.19 13.34 0.64
C ALA A 25 27.43 13.03 -0.84
N GLN A 26 26.63 12.12 -1.40
CA GLN A 26 26.56 11.95 -2.85
C GLN A 26 25.88 13.19 -3.45
N GLN A 27 26.55 13.84 -4.39
CA GLN A 27 26.00 14.99 -5.09
C GLN A 27 25.39 14.55 -6.42
N VAL A 28 24.18 15.04 -6.70
CA VAL A 28 23.47 14.83 -7.96
C VAL A 28 23.20 16.18 -8.59
N ASP A 29 23.71 16.42 -9.79
CA ASP A 29 23.37 17.62 -10.55
C ASP A 29 21.94 17.51 -11.07
N ALA A 30 21.07 18.40 -10.57
CA ALA A 30 19.68 18.51 -10.97
C ALA A 30 19.39 19.87 -11.65
N THR A 31 20.40 20.47 -12.28
CA THR A 31 20.24 21.74 -13.00
C THR A 31 19.16 21.63 -14.07
N GLY A 32 18.21 22.58 -14.07
CA GLY A 32 17.06 22.58 -14.98
C GLY A 32 15.98 21.55 -14.67
N LYS A 33 16.07 20.85 -13.53
CA LYS A 33 15.09 19.84 -13.10
C LYS A 33 14.29 20.30 -11.86
N PHE A 34 13.19 19.61 -11.62
CA PHE A 34 12.36 19.83 -10.45
C PHE A 34 12.42 18.59 -9.56
N LEU A 35 12.59 18.80 -8.25
CA LEU A 35 12.45 17.75 -7.26
C LEU A 35 11.00 17.72 -6.76
N ILE A 36 10.37 16.58 -6.90
CA ILE A 36 9.01 16.32 -6.39
C ILE A 36 9.03 15.11 -5.45
N PRO A 37 8.04 14.96 -4.58
CA PRO A 37 7.85 13.70 -3.86
C PRO A 37 7.67 12.54 -4.84
N GLY A 38 8.11 11.34 -4.43
CA GLY A 38 7.85 10.13 -5.22
C GLY A 38 6.35 9.92 -5.41
N LEU A 39 5.96 9.49 -6.59
CA LEU A 39 4.56 9.27 -6.94
C LEU A 39 3.99 8.06 -6.20
N TRP A 40 2.68 8.08 -5.98
CA TRP A 40 1.91 6.94 -5.46
C TRP A 40 0.88 6.50 -6.49
N ASP A 41 0.91 5.20 -6.83
CA ASP A 41 -0.20 4.57 -7.52
C ASP A 41 -1.18 4.01 -6.49
N MET A 42 -2.38 4.57 -6.47
CA MET A 42 -3.39 4.27 -5.45
C MET A 42 -4.31 3.10 -5.80
N HIS A 43 -4.08 2.39 -6.92
CA HIS A 43 -4.88 1.24 -7.29
C HIS A 43 -4.08 0.26 -8.15
N VAL A 44 -3.41 -0.67 -7.49
CA VAL A 44 -2.66 -1.75 -8.14
C VAL A 44 -3.07 -3.11 -7.56
N HIS A 45 -2.70 -4.19 -8.26
CA HIS A 45 -2.68 -5.56 -7.73
C HIS A 45 -1.26 -6.09 -7.81
N LEU A 46 -0.74 -6.58 -6.70
CA LEU A 46 0.68 -6.99 -6.58
C LEU A 46 0.89 -8.45 -6.96
N ASP A 47 0.39 -8.86 -8.14
CA ASP A 47 0.46 -10.23 -8.61
C ASP A 47 1.85 -10.61 -9.13
N ASP A 48 2.48 -9.75 -9.94
CA ASP A 48 3.80 -9.97 -10.53
C ASP A 48 4.79 -8.86 -10.11
N LYS A 49 5.32 -9.00 -8.89
CA LYS A 49 6.24 -8.03 -8.32
C LYS A 49 7.57 -7.93 -9.07
N GLU A 50 8.00 -9.01 -9.72
CA GLU A 50 9.30 -9.05 -10.42
C GLU A 50 9.28 -8.18 -11.66
N VAL A 51 8.13 -8.10 -12.32
CA VAL A 51 7.91 -7.21 -13.46
C VAL A 51 7.53 -5.80 -13.01
N PHE A 52 6.57 -5.67 -12.09
CA PHE A 52 6.00 -4.36 -11.78
C PHE A 52 6.88 -3.48 -10.90
N PHE A 53 7.67 -4.03 -9.97
CA PHE A 53 8.48 -3.20 -9.08
C PHE A 53 9.53 -2.37 -9.82
N PRO A 54 10.33 -2.92 -10.75
CA PRO A 54 11.22 -2.12 -11.57
C PRO A 54 10.51 -1.06 -12.40
N LEU A 55 9.34 -1.40 -12.97
CA LEU A 55 8.54 -0.47 -13.79
C LEU A 55 8.01 0.71 -12.94
N PHE A 56 7.48 0.45 -11.75
CA PHE A 56 7.05 1.51 -10.85
C PHE A 56 8.19 2.49 -10.56
N LEU A 57 9.33 1.97 -10.14
CA LEU A 57 10.48 2.80 -9.77
C LEU A 57 11.05 3.57 -10.97
N ALA A 58 11.13 2.94 -12.14
CA ALA A 58 11.58 3.60 -13.37
C ALA A 58 10.69 4.77 -13.78
N ASN A 59 9.40 4.73 -13.40
CA ASN A 59 8.44 5.79 -13.65
C ASN A 59 8.25 6.75 -12.46
N GLY A 60 9.12 6.69 -11.44
CA GLY A 60 9.05 7.56 -10.27
C GLY A 60 7.93 7.22 -9.29
N VAL A 61 7.26 6.06 -9.44
CA VAL A 61 6.27 5.55 -8.49
C VAL A 61 7.01 4.84 -7.36
N THR A 62 7.13 5.51 -6.23
CA THR A 62 7.87 5.03 -5.05
C THR A 62 6.96 4.45 -3.97
N GLY A 63 5.66 4.56 -4.15
CA GLY A 63 4.65 3.97 -3.28
C GLY A 63 3.46 3.45 -4.08
N VAL A 64 2.84 2.37 -3.61
CA VAL A 64 1.65 1.79 -4.24
C VAL A 64 0.63 1.37 -3.19
N ARG A 65 -0.65 1.47 -3.55
CA ARG A 65 -1.75 0.91 -2.77
C ARG A 65 -2.29 -0.31 -3.49
N ASP A 66 -1.94 -1.47 -2.96
CA ASP A 66 -2.53 -2.74 -3.39
C ASP A 66 -4.02 -2.78 -3.02
N MET A 67 -4.85 -3.31 -3.90
CA MET A 67 -6.30 -3.32 -3.73
C MET A 67 -6.88 -4.73 -3.55
N GLY A 68 -6.03 -5.71 -3.37
CA GLY A 68 -6.42 -7.07 -3.02
C GLY A 68 -5.45 -8.12 -3.54
N VAL A 69 -5.20 -9.11 -2.71
CA VAL A 69 -4.38 -10.29 -3.02
C VAL A 69 -5.04 -11.54 -2.41
N SER A 70 -4.63 -12.72 -2.85
CA SER A 70 -5.06 -13.97 -2.22
C SER A 70 -4.56 -14.09 -0.77
N LYS A 71 -5.15 -14.99 0.02
CA LYS A 71 -4.68 -15.25 1.39
C LYS A 71 -3.22 -15.72 1.42
N GLU A 72 -2.84 -16.56 0.47
CA GLU A 72 -1.48 -17.11 0.34
C GLU A 72 -0.48 -16.01 -0.01
N ALA A 73 -0.83 -15.15 -0.97
CA ALA A 73 0.01 -14.00 -1.34
C ALA A 73 0.14 -13.00 -0.19
N PHE A 74 -0.91 -12.79 0.61
CA PHE A 74 -0.91 -11.87 1.74
C PHE A 74 0.17 -12.20 2.78
N GLU A 75 0.37 -13.48 3.09
CA GLU A 75 1.45 -13.91 3.99
C GLU A 75 2.85 -13.58 3.40
N SER A 76 3.01 -13.78 2.10
CA SER A 76 4.26 -13.46 1.40
C SER A 76 4.58 -11.95 1.42
N LEU A 77 3.56 -11.09 1.36
CA LEU A 77 3.73 -9.64 1.37
C LEU A 77 4.36 -9.13 2.67
N LYS A 78 4.16 -9.79 3.80
CA LYS A 78 4.80 -9.42 5.08
C LYS A 78 6.32 -9.57 5.01
N GLN A 79 6.80 -10.65 4.38
CA GLN A 79 8.23 -10.86 4.17
C GLN A 79 8.79 -9.85 3.16
N LEU A 80 8.09 -9.64 2.07
CA LEU A 80 8.44 -8.69 1.01
C LEU A 80 8.62 -7.27 1.58
N ARG A 81 7.67 -6.80 2.40
CA ARG A 81 7.75 -5.50 3.07
C ARG A 81 9.02 -5.37 3.94
N ARG A 82 9.38 -6.44 4.67
CA ARG A 82 10.61 -6.46 5.48
C ARG A 82 11.87 -6.38 4.62
N GLN A 83 11.90 -7.08 3.50
CA GLN A 83 13.04 -7.06 2.58
C GLN A 83 13.23 -5.66 1.96
N ILE A 84 12.15 -5.01 1.52
CA ILE A 84 12.20 -3.64 1.00
C ILE A 84 12.66 -2.66 2.09
N ALA A 85 12.09 -2.76 3.30
CA ALA A 85 12.47 -1.87 4.41
C ALA A 85 13.94 -2.01 4.84
N LYS A 86 14.55 -3.19 4.64
CA LYS A 86 15.98 -3.46 4.90
C LYS A 86 16.88 -3.16 3.70
N GLY A 87 16.35 -2.70 2.57
CA GLY A 87 17.10 -2.49 1.33
C GLY A 87 17.61 -3.78 0.67
N GLN A 88 17.08 -4.94 1.06
CA GLN A 88 17.43 -6.24 0.49
C GLN A 88 16.71 -6.52 -0.83
N LEU A 89 15.63 -5.82 -1.08
CA LEU A 89 14.87 -5.84 -2.32
C LEU A 89 14.57 -4.40 -2.74
N LEU A 90 14.80 -4.09 -4.00
CA LEU A 90 14.43 -2.82 -4.58
C LEU A 90 12.96 -2.86 -5.02
N GLY A 91 12.13 -2.04 -4.41
CA GLY A 91 10.70 -1.98 -4.71
C GLY A 91 10.03 -0.75 -4.11
N PRO A 92 8.83 -0.40 -4.58
CA PRO A 92 8.05 0.68 -3.99
C PRO A 92 7.61 0.32 -2.57
N ARG A 93 7.41 1.32 -1.74
CA ARG A 93 6.66 1.16 -0.50
C ARG A 93 5.22 0.79 -0.84
N PHE A 94 4.61 -0.14 -0.10
CA PHE A 94 3.23 -0.50 -0.36
C PHE A 94 2.37 -0.61 0.91
N VAL A 95 1.07 -0.39 0.72
CA VAL A 95 0.01 -0.70 1.67
C VAL A 95 -0.97 -1.68 1.03
N THR A 96 -1.54 -2.60 1.80
CA THR A 96 -2.40 -3.67 1.31
C THR A 96 -3.56 -3.95 2.25
N PRO A 97 -4.76 -4.26 1.74
CA PRO A 97 -5.88 -4.75 2.54
C PRO A 97 -5.76 -6.26 2.84
N GLY A 98 -4.83 -6.97 2.17
CA GLY A 98 -4.92 -8.43 2.04
C GLY A 98 -6.09 -8.84 1.12
N PRO A 99 -6.77 -9.95 1.39
CA PRO A 99 -7.96 -10.35 0.63
C PRO A 99 -9.08 -9.33 0.70
N MET A 100 -9.75 -9.10 -0.42
CA MET A 100 -10.95 -8.25 -0.48
C MET A 100 -12.14 -8.93 0.20
N LEU A 101 -13.03 -8.15 0.79
CA LEU A 101 -14.30 -8.64 1.30
C LEU A 101 -15.40 -8.47 0.24
N ASP A 102 -16.16 -9.53 -0.04
CA ASP A 102 -17.19 -9.50 -1.06
C ASP A 102 -18.38 -10.41 -0.72
N GLY A 103 -19.45 -10.29 -1.47
CA GLY A 103 -20.64 -11.16 -1.37
C GLY A 103 -20.51 -12.41 -2.26
N PRO A 104 -21.46 -13.37 -2.11
CA PRO A 104 -21.38 -14.70 -2.73
C PRO A 104 -21.53 -14.70 -4.26
N ARG A 105 -21.94 -13.59 -4.87
CA ARG A 105 -22.12 -13.46 -6.33
C ARG A 105 -20.89 -12.98 -7.08
N SER A 106 -19.77 -12.80 -6.37
CA SER A 106 -18.56 -12.24 -6.95
C SER A 106 -17.82 -13.20 -7.87
N PHE A 107 -17.30 -12.68 -8.96
CA PHE A 107 -16.47 -13.41 -9.90
C PHE A 107 -15.30 -12.50 -10.37
N PRO A 108 -14.07 -13.01 -10.51
CA PRO A 108 -13.52 -14.31 -10.11
C PRO A 108 -13.24 -14.42 -8.60
N PRO A 109 -13.10 -15.63 -8.03
CA PRO A 109 -13.00 -15.85 -6.59
C PRO A 109 -11.62 -15.62 -5.97
N VAL A 110 -10.58 -15.38 -6.74
CA VAL A 110 -9.18 -15.65 -6.36
C VAL A 110 -8.65 -14.79 -5.22
N GLU A 111 -9.14 -13.58 -5.03
CA GLU A 111 -8.55 -12.60 -4.08
C GLU A 111 -9.54 -12.18 -2.99
N LYS A 112 -10.55 -13.00 -2.70
CA LYS A 112 -11.73 -12.57 -1.95
C LYS A 112 -12.08 -13.49 -0.80
N ILE A 113 -12.61 -12.89 0.26
CA ILE A 113 -13.35 -13.58 1.32
C ILE A 113 -14.83 -13.32 1.07
N PHE A 114 -15.59 -14.37 0.81
CA PHE A 114 -17.03 -14.27 0.61
C PHE A 114 -17.77 -14.25 1.94
N LEU A 115 -18.69 -13.33 2.07
CA LEU A 115 -19.44 -13.05 3.29
C LEU A 115 -20.93 -13.08 3.01
N THR A 116 -21.66 -13.81 3.83
CA THR A 116 -23.11 -13.97 3.72
C THR A 116 -23.86 -13.42 4.95
N THR A 117 -23.18 -13.32 6.08
CA THR A 117 -23.74 -12.87 7.35
C THR A 117 -22.92 -11.73 7.97
N GLU A 118 -23.56 -10.95 8.84
CA GLU A 118 -22.89 -9.90 9.62
C GLU A 118 -21.81 -10.46 10.54
N ASN A 119 -22.01 -11.67 11.09
CA ASN A 119 -21.02 -12.28 11.98
C ASN A 119 -19.74 -12.63 11.21
N GLU A 120 -19.88 -13.28 10.04
CA GLU A 120 -18.74 -13.55 9.15
C GLU A 120 -18.01 -12.26 8.77
N ALA A 121 -18.73 -11.17 8.51
CA ALA A 121 -18.17 -9.88 8.18
C ALA A 121 -17.27 -9.35 9.32
N ARG A 122 -17.77 -9.38 10.56
CA ARG A 122 -17.02 -8.92 11.73
C ARG A 122 -15.79 -9.80 12.00
N GLU A 123 -15.93 -11.11 11.87
CA GLU A 123 -14.83 -12.05 12.02
C GLU A 123 -13.73 -11.82 10.96
N ALA A 124 -14.12 -11.63 9.70
CA ALA A 124 -13.20 -11.36 8.61
C ALA A 124 -12.39 -10.06 8.83
N VAL A 125 -13.04 -8.99 9.27
CA VAL A 125 -12.36 -7.72 9.59
C VAL A 125 -11.37 -7.90 10.75
N ARG A 126 -11.74 -8.60 11.81
CA ARG A 126 -10.85 -8.90 12.94
C ARG A 126 -9.65 -9.73 12.48
N TRP A 127 -9.89 -10.75 11.66
CA TRP A 127 -8.82 -11.58 11.09
C TRP A 127 -7.86 -10.74 10.24
N LEU A 128 -8.37 -9.89 9.35
CA LEU A 128 -7.54 -8.99 8.53
C LEU A 128 -6.68 -8.06 9.41
N LYS A 129 -7.27 -7.47 10.46
CA LYS A 129 -6.52 -6.64 11.43
C LYS A 129 -5.40 -7.40 12.10
N GLN A 130 -5.68 -8.59 12.61
CA GLN A 130 -4.70 -9.45 13.29
C GLN A 130 -3.57 -9.88 12.35
N ASN A 131 -3.87 -10.03 11.06
CA ASN A 131 -2.90 -10.40 10.04
C ASN A 131 -2.17 -9.21 9.40
N GLY A 132 -2.40 -7.98 9.86
CA GLY A 132 -1.61 -6.81 9.48
C GLY A 132 -2.08 -6.11 8.21
N SER A 133 -3.37 -6.20 7.88
CA SER A 133 -3.98 -5.34 6.86
C SER A 133 -3.83 -3.87 7.24
N ASP A 134 -3.48 -3.05 6.26
CA ASP A 134 -3.36 -1.59 6.45
C ASP A 134 -4.73 -0.89 6.39
N PHE A 135 -5.69 -1.48 5.70
CA PHE A 135 -7.06 -0.99 5.54
C PHE A 135 -7.98 -2.15 5.10
N ILE A 136 -9.29 -1.93 5.04
CA ILE A 136 -10.27 -2.90 4.53
C ILE A 136 -10.71 -2.52 3.13
N LYS A 137 -10.68 -3.48 2.21
CA LYS A 137 -11.24 -3.33 0.85
C LYS A 137 -12.51 -4.13 0.71
N VAL A 138 -13.61 -3.46 0.36
CA VAL A 138 -14.88 -4.08 -0.02
C VAL A 138 -15.04 -4.05 -1.54
N HIS A 139 -15.52 -5.14 -2.11
CA HIS A 139 -15.91 -5.22 -3.52
C HIS A 139 -17.43 -4.99 -3.68
N SER A 140 -18.06 -5.43 -4.77
CA SER A 140 -19.37 -4.92 -5.24
C SER A 140 -20.60 -5.67 -4.74
N PHE A 141 -20.47 -6.87 -4.14
CA PHE A 141 -21.62 -7.77 -3.95
C PHE A 141 -21.96 -8.19 -2.51
N PRO A 142 -21.44 -7.57 -1.44
CA PRO A 142 -22.00 -7.83 -0.12
C PRO A 142 -23.45 -7.33 -0.04
N SER A 143 -24.28 -7.96 0.80
CA SER A 143 -25.58 -7.37 1.14
C SER A 143 -25.38 -6.08 1.93
N ARG A 144 -26.43 -5.26 1.99
CA ARG A 144 -26.39 -4.01 2.75
C ARG A 144 -26.01 -4.24 4.22
N GLU A 145 -26.59 -5.25 4.85
CA GLU A 145 -26.35 -5.59 6.26
C GLU A 145 -24.89 -6.01 6.46
N VAL A 146 -24.36 -6.86 5.59
CA VAL A 146 -22.96 -7.30 5.60
C VAL A 146 -22.03 -6.12 5.39
N TYR A 147 -22.33 -5.22 4.45
CA TYR A 147 -21.52 -4.01 4.22
C TYR A 147 -21.44 -3.12 5.46
N PHE A 148 -22.57 -2.85 6.11
CA PHE A 148 -22.57 -2.03 7.34
C PHE A 148 -21.90 -2.74 8.52
N ALA A 149 -21.97 -4.06 8.61
CA ALA A 149 -21.23 -4.83 9.61
C ALA A 149 -19.72 -4.74 9.39
N ILE A 150 -19.25 -4.81 8.13
CA ILE A 150 -17.85 -4.56 7.77
C ILE A 150 -17.43 -3.15 8.21
N ALA A 151 -18.22 -2.13 7.85
CA ALA A 151 -17.88 -0.73 8.13
C ALA A 151 -17.80 -0.43 9.64
N ASP A 152 -18.77 -0.93 10.41
CA ASP A 152 -18.83 -0.80 11.87
C ASP A 152 -17.60 -1.48 12.54
N GLU A 153 -17.32 -2.73 12.15
CA GLU A 153 -16.18 -3.45 12.72
C GLU A 153 -14.83 -2.84 12.29
N ALA A 154 -14.68 -2.41 11.03
CA ALA A 154 -13.48 -1.71 10.57
C ALA A 154 -13.21 -0.46 11.42
N LYS A 155 -14.25 0.34 11.70
CA LYS A 155 -14.16 1.51 12.57
C LYS A 155 -13.70 1.13 13.98
N LYS A 156 -14.27 0.06 14.57
CA LYS A 156 -13.87 -0.45 15.90
C LYS A 156 -12.41 -0.89 15.94
N GLN A 157 -11.92 -1.49 14.86
CA GLN A 157 -10.54 -1.95 14.72
C GLN A 157 -9.56 -0.83 14.32
N GLY A 158 -10.03 0.41 14.12
CA GLY A 158 -9.21 1.54 13.67
C GLY A 158 -8.68 1.36 12.25
N LEU A 159 -9.42 0.68 11.37
CA LEU A 159 -9.10 0.48 9.96
C LEU A 159 -10.00 1.34 9.07
N THR A 160 -9.39 1.97 8.05
CA THR A 160 -10.16 2.67 7.02
C THR A 160 -10.83 1.67 6.10
N LEU A 161 -12.08 1.93 5.73
CA LEU A 161 -12.82 1.19 4.72
C LEU A 161 -12.70 1.90 3.37
N VAL A 162 -12.35 1.16 2.34
CA VAL A 162 -12.29 1.63 0.94
C VAL A 162 -12.95 0.60 0.02
N GLY A 163 -13.32 1.00 -1.17
CA GLY A 163 -13.82 0.07 -2.18
C GLY A 163 -15.04 0.56 -2.92
N HIS A 164 -15.83 -0.40 -3.37
CA HIS A 164 -17.05 -0.13 -4.10
C HIS A 164 -18.22 0.04 -3.12
N LEU A 165 -19.22 0.77 -3.55
CA LEU A 165 -20.55 0.73 -2.91
C LEU A 165 -21.31 -0.48 -3.49
N PRO A 166 -21.94 -1.30 -2.64
CA PRO A 166 -22.75 -2.43 -3.09
C PRO A 166 -24.04 -1.98 -3.76
#